data_12a5661baf760d070dfacab26a761b45
#
_entry.id   12a5661baf760d070dfacab26a761b45
#
_cell.length_a   1.000
_cell.length_b   1.000
_cell.length_c   1.000
_cell.angle_alpha   90.00
_cell.angle_beta   90.00
_cell.angle_gamma   90.00
#
_symmetry.space_group_name_H-M   'P 1'
#
loop_
_entity.id
_entity.type
_entity.pdbx_description
1 polymer ?
#
loop_
_entity_poly.entity_id
_entity_poly.type
_entity_poly.pdbx_seq_one_letter_code
_entity_poly.pdbx_strand_id
1 'polypeptide(L)'
;MDSFIFSPTQATAQGTWKQLPVTPTIRTENSAALLDGKIYVLGGFTQKGATTRIDVWNPILNNWGMAAPLPKALHHTTAAVVNGKIYVIGGFESGFWKPVNTTYEYDPAFHRWFNKTPMPTARGAHAAAVIKGKIHLVGGAHRKLFNLVNTDAHEVYDPATDSWGTLPPLPTPRDHLTATEANGKLFVIGGRIDVNYHNNLNSNESYDPKIKKWTQHSPLPTARSGITSQFLKGWIHVLGGESGEGTFVENEDYNTATNKWKNFKPMPSGLHGLAPVLLKGEIHILKGRPHPGDGGSNYHHVFSTH
;
A
#
# COMPACT_ATOMS: atom_id res chain seq x y z
N MET A 1 -50.33 17.74 21.86
CA MET A 1 -48.93 17.51 22.29
C MET A 1 -48.17 16.93 21.11
N ASP A 2 -47.59 17.80 20.30
CA ASP A 2 -46.87 17.39 19.11
C ASP A 2 -45.44 17.00 19.53
N SER A 3 -45.14 15.72 19.43
CA SER A 3 -43.77 15.19 19.64
C SER A 3 -42.91 15.52 18.42
N PHE A 4 -42.03 16.50 18.55
CA PHE A 4 -40.97 16.73 17.60
C PHE A 4 -39.98 15.57 17.65
N ILE A 5 -40.00 14.70 16.63
CA ILE A 5 -38.99 13.68 16.39
C ILE A 5 -37.78 14.41 15.80
N PHE A 6 -36.76 14.65 16.62
CA PHE A 6 -35.45 15.05 16.12
C PHE A 6 -34.83 13.86 15.39
N SER A 7 -34.86 13.90 14.06
CA SER A 7 -33.96 13.04 13.27
C SER A 7 -32.51 13.44 13.57
N PRO A 8 -31.64 12.51 13.97
CA PRO A 8 -30.23 12.84 14.15
C PRO A 8 -29.68 13.30 12.79
N THR A 9 -29.22 14.55 12.71
CA THR A 9 -28.43 15.03 11.58
C THR A 9 -27.23 14.11 11.44
N GLN A 10 -27.20 13.28 10.41
CA GLN A 10 -26.02 12.52 10.03
C GLN A 10 -24.88 13.52 9.83
N ALA A 11 -23.88 13.47 10.71
CA ALA A 11 -22.69 14.28 10.55
C ALA A 11 -22.11 13.98 9.18
N THR A 12 -22.02 14.98 8.31
CA THR A 12 -21.43 14.82 6.97
C THR A 12 -20.00 14.33 7.12
N ALA A 13 -19.69 13.21 6.46
CA ALA A 13 -18.36 12.62 6.52
C ALA A 13 -17.31 13.65 6.07
N GLN A 14 -16.26 13.84 6.88
CA GLN A 14 -15.22 14.84 6.64
C GLN A 14 -14.38 14.50 5.40
N GLY A 15 -13.88 15.57 4.74
CA GLY A 15 -12.95 15.48 3.61
C GLY A 15 -13.62 15.64 2.25
N THR A 16 -12.80 15.85 1.26
CA THR A 16 -13.22 16.04 -0.14
C THR A 16 -12.38 15.20 -1.08
N TRP A 17 -13.00 14.75 -2.17
CA TRP A 17 -12.30 14.05 -3.26
C TRP A 17 -12.29 14.94 -4.50
N LYS A 18 -11.15 14.94 -5.21
CA LYS A 18 -11.03 15.47 -6.57
C LYS A 18 -10.36 14.45 -7.48
N GLN A 19 -10.65 14.54 -8.78
CA GLN A 19 -9.97 13.76 -9.82
C GLN A 19 -8.93 14.64 -10.50
N LEU A 20 -7.74 14.10 -10.69
CA LEU A 20 -6.66 14.68 -11.48
C LEU A 20 -6.56 14.00 -12.85
N PRO A 21 -5.73 14.52 -13.78
CA PRO A 21 -5.47 13.86 -15.06
C PRO A 21 -5.13 12.38 -14.87
N VAL A 22 -5.87 11.55 -15.59
CA VAL A 22 -5.74 10.08 -15.51
C VAL A 22 -4.33 9.62 -15.87
N THR A 23 -3.93 8.49 -15.29
CA THR A 23 -2.62 7.90 -15.60
C THR A 23 -2.58 7.39 -17.05
N PRO A 24 -1.43 7.40 -17.73
CA PRO A 24 -1.33 7.02 -19.14
C PRO A 24 -1.67 5.57 -19.45
N THR A 25 -1.67 4.71 -18.43
CA THR A 25 -1.90 3.27 -18.60
C THR A 25 -2.87 2.72 -17.57
N ILE A 26 -3.70 1.78 -17.98
CA ILE A 26 -4.57 1.00 -17.11
C ILE A 26 -3.74 -0.09 -16.43
N ARG A 27 -3.68 -0.06 -15.08
CA ARG A 27 -2.92 -1.02 -14.26
C ARG A 27 -3.56 -1.19 -12.88
N THR A 28 -3.20 -2.30 -12.24
CA THR A 28 -3.50 -2.61 -10.84
C THR A 28 -2.28 -3.28 -10.18
N GLU A 29 -2.32 -3.48 -8.88
CA GLU A 29 -1.25 -4.14 -8.11
C GLU A 29 0.13 -3.50 -8.36
N ASN A 30 0.11 -2.20 -8.57
CA ASN A 30 1.29 -1.36 -8.69
C ASN A 30 1.68 -0.78 -7.34
N SER A 31 2.91 -0.36 -7.21
CA SER A 31 3.37 0.47 -6.10
C SER A 31 3.57 1.92 -6.54
N ALA A 32 3.65 2.84 -5.57
CA ALA A 32 3.95 4.23 -5.85
C ALA A 32 4.93 4.82 -4.83
N ALA A 33 5.64 5.85 -5.24
CA ALA A 33 6.62 6.55 -4.41
C ALA A 33 6.63 8.05 -4.71
N LEU A 34 6.86 8.86 -3.68
CA LEU A 34 7.11 10.30 -3.81
C LEU A 34 8.61 10.56 -3.80
N LEU A 35 9.15 11.09 -4.90
CA LEU A 35 10.54 11.48 -4.99
C LEU A 35 10.65 12.85 -5.66
N ASP A 36 11.36 13.79 -5.03
CA ASP A 36 11.59 15.15 -5.54
C ASP A 36 10.30 15.86 -5.98
N GLY A 37 9.24 15.70 -5.17
CA GLY A 37 7.93 16.30 -5.42
C GLY A 37 7.15 15.71 -6.61
N LYS A 38 7.60 14.61 -7.18
CA LYS A 38 6.95 13.86 -8.27
C LYS A 38 6.47 12.50 -7.77
N ILE A 39 5.37 12.02 -8.32
CA ILE A 39 4.82 10.70 -8.00
C ILE A 39 5.25 9.70 -9.07
N TYR A 40 5.94 8.65 -8.66
CA TYR A 40 6.35 7.52 -9.48
C TYR A 40 5.38 6.36 -9.28
N VAL A 41 4.79 5.83 -10.35
CA VAL A 41 3.93 4.65 -10.34
C VAL A 41 4.66 3.49 -11.01
N LEU A 42 4.94 2.46 -10.24
CA LEU A 42 5.96 1.45 -10.52
C LEU A 42 5.34 0.07 -10.77
N GLY A 43 5.66 -0.56 -11.89
CA GLY A 43 5.25 -1.92 -12.22
C GLY A 43 3.75 -2.14 -12.21
N GLY A 44 3.31 -3.28 -11.70
CA GLY A 44 1.91 -3.70 -11.60
C GLY A 44 1.43 -4.58 -12.76
N PHE A 45 0.14 -4.91 -12.75
CA PHE A 45 -0.54 -5.70 -13.78
C PHE A 45 -1.19 -4.83 -14.84
N THR A 46 -1.04 -5.23 -16.08
CA THR A 46 -1.80 -4.80 -17.26
C THR A 46 -2.61 -5.98 -17.79
N GLN A 47 -3.44 -5.77 -18.82
CA GLN A 47 -4.08 -6.87 -19.55
C GLN A 47 -3.09 -7.88 -20.18
N LYS A 48 -1.82 -7.47 -20.37
CA LYS A 48 -0.75 -8.33 -20.92
C LYS A 48 0.14 -8.97 -19.86
N GLY A 49 -0.22 -8.86 -18.57
CA GLY A 49 0.57 -9.34 -17.44
C GLY A 49 1.36 -8.25 -16.74
N ALA A 50 2.35 -8.64 -15.95
CA ALA A 50 3.22 -7.70 -15.23
C ALA A 50 4.01 -6.80 -16.19
N THR A 51 4.34 -5.60 -15.72
CA THR A 51 5.04 -4.60 -16.54
C THR A 51 6.27 -4.04 -15.83
N THR A 52 7.27 -3.62 -16.64
CA THR A 52 8.44 -2.85 -16.17
C THR A 52 8.18 -1.35 -16.14
N ARG A 53 7.04 -0.89 -16.66
CA ARG A 53 6.75 0.52 -16.91
C ARG A 53 6.69 1.33 -15.61
N ILE A 54 7.26 2.54 -15.67
CA ILE A 54 7.18 3.56 -14.64
C ILE A 54 6.60 4.83 -15.25
N ASP A 55 5.41 5.24 -14.75
CA ASP A 55 4.82 6.54 -15.06
C ASP A 55 5.19 7.54 -13.97
N VAL A 56 5.45 8.79 -14.35
CA VAL A 56 5.85 9.85 -13.40
C VAL A 56 4.91 11.03 -13.55
N TRP A 57 4.19 11.35 -12.46
CA TRP A 57 3.37 12.54 -12.36
C TRP A 57 4.19 13.74 -11.90
N ASN A 58 4.15 14.82 -12.66
CA ASN A 58 4.72 16.11 -12.25
C ASN A 58 3.58 17.07 -11.88
N PRO A 59 3.37 17.36 -10.59
CA PRO A 59 2.27 18.22 -10.14
C PRO A 59 2.45 19.70 -10.52
N ILE A 60 3.69 20.16 -10.80
CA ILE A 60 3.95 21.54 -11.23
C ILE A 60 3.51 21.72 -12.68
N LEU A 61 3.86 20.77 -13.53
CA LEU A 61 3.53 20.79 -14.97
C LEU A 61 2.13 20.20 -15.25
N ASN A 62 1.50 19.61 -14.23
CA ASN A 62 0.21 18.92 -14.33
C ASN A 62 0.19 17.88 -15.47
N ASN A 63 1.25 17.11 -15.64
CA ASN A 63 1.40 16.13 -16.71
C ASN A 63 2.11 14.84 -16.26
N TRP A 64 1.96 13.82 -17.11
CA TRP A 64 2.61 12.53 -16.96
C TRP A 64 3.81 12.41 -17.88
N GLY A 65 4.91 11.87 -17.36
CA GLY A 65 6.09 11.43 -18.08
C GLY A 65 6.44 9.99 -17.75
N MET A 66 7.65 9.57 -18.08
CA MET A 66 8.18 8.23 -17.80
C MET A 66 9.56 8.32 -17.17
N ALA A 67 9.92 7.31 -16.36
CA ALA A 67 11.27 7.07 -15.90
C ALA A 67 11.83 5.76 -16.49
N ALA A 68 13.13 5.50 -16.25
CA ALA A 68 13.77 4.26 -16.65
C ALA A 68 12.96 3.05 -16.11
N PRO A 69 12.64 2.06 -16.97
CA PRO A 69 11.80 0.92 -16.59
C PRO A 69 12.47 0.07 -15.52
N LEU A 70 11.65 -0.65 -14.72
CA LEU A 70 12.17 -1.67 -13.81
C LEU A 70 13.02 -2.70 -14.55
N PRO A 71 14.08 -3.24 -13.94
CA PRO A 71 14.89 -4.30 -14.53
C PRO A 71 14.09 -5.58 -14.84
N LYS A 72 13.00 -5.80 -14.13
CA LYS A 72 12.11 -6.95 -14.29
C LYS A 72 10.65 -6.53 -14.21
N ALA A 73 9.78 -7.17 -15.00
CA ALA A 73 8.34 -6.98 -14.91
C ALA A 73 7.80 -7.64 -13.64
N LEU A 74 7.25 -6.83 -12.73
CA LEU A 74 6.79 -7.26 -11.41
C LEU A 74 5.47 -6.61 -11.05
N HIS A 75 4.68 -7.32 -10.24
CA HIS A 75 3.44 -6.85 -9.60
C HIS A 75 3.42 -7.19 -8.11
N HIS A 76 2.51 -6.58 -7.35
CA HIS A 76 2.41 -6.78 -5.90
C HIS A 76 3.76 -6.53 -5.17
N THR A 77 4.51 -5.57 -5.68
CA THR A 77 5.77 -5.09 -5.07
C THR A 77 5.45 -4.02 -4.03
N THR A 78 6.43 -3.72 -3.18
CA THR A 78 6.40 -2.49 -2.38
C THR A 78 7.41 -1.49 -2.90
N ALA A 79 7.11 -0.20 -2.72
CA ALA A 79 8.04 0.89 -2.99
C ALA A 79 8.26 1.73 -1.74
N ALA A 80 9.51 2.15 -1.52
CA ALA A 80 9.90 3.02 -0.42
C ALA A 80 10.90 4.06 -0.90
N VAL A 81 10.93 5.22 -0.25
CA VAL A 81 11.92 6.26 -0.54
C VAL A 81 12.80 6.48 0.69
N VAL A 82 14.10 6.36 0.50
CA VAL A 82 15.10 6.63 1.53
C VAL A 82 16.27 7.38 0.88
N ASN A 83 16.72 8.46 1.51
CA ASN A 83 17.86 9.25 1.08
C ASN A 83 17.84 9.66 -0.40
N GLY A 84 16.67 10.11 -0.90
CA GLY A 84 16.53 10.58 -2.28
C GLY A 84 16.55 9.48 -3.35
N LYS A 85 16.33 8.22 -2.97
CA LYS A 85 16.28 7.07 -3.86
C LYS A 85 15.01 6.25 -3.67
N ILE A 86 14.51 5.62 -4.74
CA ILE A 86 13.36 4.72 -4.67
C ILE A 86 13.86 3.28 -4.59
N TYR A 87 13.33 2.54 -3.63
CA TYR A 87 13.55 1.09 -3.50
C TYR A 87 12.29 0.34 -3.90
N VAL A 88 12.42 -0.63 -4.83
CA VAL A 88 11.34 -1.56 -5.19
C VAL A 88 11.76 -2.96 -4.76
N ILE A 89 10.93 -3.59 -3.93
CA ILE A 89 11.33 -4.82 -3.24
C ILE A 89 10.27 -5.91 -3.42
N GLY A 90 10.74 -7.14 -3.71
CA GLY A 90 9.90 -8.33 -3.83
C GLY A 90 8.86 -8.25 -4.92
N GLY A 91 7.72 -8.90 -4.72
CA GLY A 91 6.63 -9.02 -5.67
C GLY A 91 6.59 -10.37 -6.35
N PHE A 92 5.79 -10.44 -7.43
CA PHE A 92 5.65 -11.63 -8.26
C PHE A 92 6.01 -11.33 -9.71
N GLU A 93 6.60 -12.32 -10.38
CA GLU A 93 6.69 -12.38 -11.84
C GLU A 93 5.34 -12.80 -12.44
N SER A 94 5.10 -12.43 -13.71
CA SER A 94 3.94 -12.93 -14.47
C SER A 94 3.91 -14.45 -14.57
N GLY A 95 2.74 -15.01 -14.89
CA GLY A 95 2.52 -16.43 -14.97
C GLY A 95 2.05 -17.01 -13.63
N PHE A 96 2.72 -18.02 -13.11
CA PHE A 96 2.31 -18.73 -11.89
C PHE A 96 2.55 -17.94 -10.58
N TRP A 97 2.54 -16.62 -10.61
CA TRP A 97 2.79 -15.78 -9.45
C TRP A 97 4.04 -16.22 -8.69
N LYS A 98 5.15 -16.31 -9.40
CA LYS A 98 6.43 -16.71 -8.82
C LYS A 98 6.95 -15.58 -7.94
N PRO A 99 7.06 -15.76 -6.62
CA PRO A 99 7.57 -14.74 -5.73
C PRO A 99 9.07 -14.52 -5.97
N VAL A 100 9.49 -13.27 -5.89
CA VAL A 100 10.88 -12.86 -6.01
C VAL A 100 11.38 -12.19 -4.74
N ASN A 101 12.69 -12.18 -4.56
CA ASN A 101 13.37 -11.52 -3.45
C ASN A 101 14.23 -10.33 -3.90
N THR A 102 13.96 -9.80 -5.08
CA THR A 102 14.74 -8.70 -5.65
C THR A 102 14.60 -7.42 -4.81
N THR A 103 15.72 -6.71 -4.66
CA THR A 103 15.79 -5.35 -4.12
C THR A 103 16.43 -4.48 -5.20
N TYR A 104 15.66 -3.55 -5.75
CA TYR A 104 16.10 -2.58 -6.75
C TYR A 104 16.14 -1.19 -6.15
N GLU A 105 17.23 -0.46 -6.41
CA GLU A 105 17.40 0.94 -6.06
C GLU A 105 17.40 1.79 -7.34
N TYR A 106 16.49 2.76 -7.44
CA TYR A 106 16.50 3.79 -8.47
C TYR A 106 17.25 5.01 -8.00
N ASP A 107 18.29 5.39 -8.75
CA ASP A 107 19.01 6.63 -8.50
C ASP A 107 18.59 7.68 -9.56
N PRO A 108 17.92 8.76 -9.16
CA PRO A 108 17.44 9.78 -10.10
C PRO A 108 18.59 10.56 -10.75
N ALA A 109 19.77 10.65 -10.14
CA ALA A 109 20.92 11.34 -10.73
C ALA A 109 21.48 10.62 -11.94
N PHE A 110 21.40 9.29 -11.95
CA PHE A 110 21.85 8.45 -13.06
C PHE A 110 20.71 7.96 -13.96
N HIS A 111 19.44 8.25 -13.61
CA HIS A 111 18.24 7.74 -14.29
C HIS A 111 18.24 6.23 -14.51
N ARG A 112 18.73 5.45 -13.54
CA ARG A 112 18.87 4.00 -13.70
C ARG A 112 18.65 3.23 -12.40
N TRP A 113 18.43 1.92 -12.53
CA TRP A 113 18.26 0.96 -11.45
C TRP A 113 19.57 0.23 -11.15
N PHE A 114 19.77 -0.06 -9.88
CA PHE A 114 20.86 -0.89 -9.36
C PHE A 114 20.29 -2.07 -8.57
N ASN A 115 20.92 -3.23 -8.73
CA ASN A 115 20.63 -4.38 -7.87
C ASN A 115 21.25 -4.14 -6.50
N LYS A 116 20.50 -4.45 -5.46
CA LYS A 116 20.93 -4.41 -4.07
C LYS A 116 20.85 -5.81 -3.45
N THR A 117 21.34 -5.96 -2.23
CA THR A 117 21.25 -7.23 -1.51
C THR A 117 19.81 -7.74 -1.49
N PRO A 118 19.55 -8.96 -1.98
CA PRO A 118 18.19 -9.49 -2.08
C PRO A 118 17.56 -9.72 -0.70
N MET A 119 16.23 -9.55 -0.63
CA MET A 119 15.42 -9.85 0.55
C MET A 119 15.58 -11.32 0.96
N PRO A 120 15.68 -11.67 2.26
CA PRO A 120 15.85 -13.06 2.69
C PRO A 120 14.71 -13.98 2.27
N THR A 121 13.45 -13.54 2.39
CA THR A 121 12.26 -14.33 2.04
C THR A 121 11.62 -13.82 0.74
N ALA A 122 11.73 -14.58 -0.35
CA ALA A 122 11.06 -14.28 -1.61
C ALA A 122 9.53 -14.25 -1.42
N ARG A 123 8.88 -13.09 -1.63
CA ARG A 123 7.44 -12.91 -1.42
C ARG A 123 6.87 -11.71 -2.18
N GLY A 124 5.58 -11.75 -2.42
CA GLY A 124 4.81 -10.62 -2.95
C GLY A 124 3.56 -10.35 -2.09
N ALA A 125 2.80 -9.33 -2.45
CA ALA A 125 1.62 -8.88 -1.70
C ALA A 125 1.90 -8.63 -0.19
N HIS A 126 3.14 -8.26 0.10
CA HIS A 126 3.59 -7.80 1.41
C HIS A 126 3.44 -6.28 1.50
N ALA A 127 3.57 -5.73 2.71
CA ALA A 127 3.53 -4.30 2.92
C ALA A 127 4.86 -3.76 3.46
N ALA A 128 5.14 -2.47 3.23
CA ALA A 128 6.35 -1.83 3.71
C ALA A 128 6.09 -0.42 4.26
N ALA A 129 6.91 -0.02 5.23
CA ALA A 129 7.00 1.37 5.68
C ALA A 129 8.44 1.72 6.06
N VAL A 130 8.77 2.99 5.97
CA VAL A 130 10.10 3.50 6.34
C VAL A 130 10.07 4.05 7.77
N ILE A 131 10.94 3.53 8.63
CA ILE A 131 11.13 4.03 10.00
C ILE A 131 12.61 4.36 10.19
N LYS A 132 12.90 5.61 10.49
CA LYS A 132 14.28 6.09 10.73
C LYS A 132 15.29 5.68 9.65
N GLY A 133 14.88 5.83 8.38
CA GLY A 133 15.73 5.53 7.22
C GLY A 133 15.91 4.04 6.91
N LYS A 134 15.21 3.16 7.61
CA LYS A 134 15.18 1.71 7.33
C LYS A 134 13.82 1.29 6.79
N ILE A 135 13.82 0.35 5.85
CA ILE A 135 12.61 -0.15 5.19
C ILE A 135 12.17 -1.43 5.90
N HIS A 136 11.05 -1.38 6.60
CA HIS A 136 10.42 -2.53 7.25
C HIS A 136 9.46 -3.19 6.26
N LEU A 137 9.58 -4.50 6.07
CA LEU A 137 8.70 -5.31 5.22
C LEU A 137 8.03 -6.39 6.06
N VAL A 138 6.70 -6.52 5.93
CA VAL A 138 5.91 -7.45 6.74
C VAL A 138 4.92 -8.25 5.93
N GLY A 139 4.71 -9.51 6.32
CA GLY A 139 3.70 -10.39 5.75
C GLY A 139 3.95 -10.71 4.27
N GLY A 140 2.86 -10.94 3.54
CA GLY A 140 2.86 -11.32 2.14
C GLY A 140 2.65 -12.81 1.92
N ALA A 141 2.75 -13.22 0.65
CA ALA A 141 2.67 -14.61 0.24
C ALA A 141 3.98 -15.08 -0.38
N HIS A 142 4.45 -16.23 0.06
CA HIS A 142 5.64 -16.90 -0.43
C HIS A 142 5.31 -18.30 -0.94
N ARG A 143 6.26 -18.96 -1.61
CA ARG A 143 6.03 -20.30 -2.13
C ARG A 143 6.49 -21.35 -1.12
N LYS A 144 5.56 -22.27 -0.79
CA LYS A 144 5.86 -23.48 -0.05
C LYS A 144 5.48 -24.67 -0.93
N LEU A 145 6.48 -25.42 -1.40
CA LEU A 145 6.33 -26.42 -2.44
C LEU A 145 5.65 -25.80 -3.70
N PHE A 146 4.46 -26.23 -4.04
CA PHE A 146 3.72 -25.76 -5.24
C PHE A 146 2.71 -24.66 -4.94
N ASN A 147 2.42 -24.38 -3.65
CA ASN A 147 1.38 -23.46 -3.23
C ASN A 147 1.95 -22.11 -2.78
N LEU A 148 1.17 -21.05 -2.97
CA LEU A 148 1.37 -19.79 -2.26
C LEU A 148 0.73 -19.91 -0.87
N VAL A 149 1.47 -19.51 0.15
CA VAL A 149 1.01 -19.48 1.54
C VAL A 149 1.41 -18.17 2.19
N ASN A 150 0.65 -17.75 3.20
CA ASN A 150 0.98 -16.55 3.96
C ASN A 150 2.27 -16.72 4.75
N THR A 151 2.98 -15.62 4.95
CA THR A 151 4.17 -15.57 5.81
C THR A 151 4.00 -14.51 6.90
N ASP A 152 4.60 -14.76 8.04
CA ASP A 152 4.74 -13.84 9.16
C ASP A 152 6.06 -13.05 9.13
N ALA A 153 6.84 -13.21 8.07
CA ALA A 153 8.16 -12.60 7.96
C ALA A 153 8.09 -11.08 8.19
N HIS A 154 8.91 -10.59 9.13
CA HIS A 154 9.19 -9.19 9.35
C HIS A 154 10.68 -8.98 9.17
N GLU A 155 11.06 -8.40 8.07
CA GLU A 155 12.43 -8.14 7.67
C GLU A 155 12.66 -6.65 7.50
N VAL A 156 13.86 -6.19 7.82
CA VAL A 156 14.23 -4.78 7.72
C VAL A 156 15.47 -4.63 6.84
N TYR A 157 15.36 -3.77 5.83
CA TYR A 157 16.47 -3.39 4.98
C TYR A 157 17.09 -2.07 5.44
N ASP A 158 18.41 -2.07 5.57
CA ASP A 158 19.20 -0.87 5.84
C ASP A 158 19.92 -0.43 4.55
N PRO A 159 19.45 0.63 3.88
CA PRO A 159 20.08 1.12 2.66
C PRO A 159 21.51 1.64 2.86
N ALA A 160 21.85 2.08 4.07
CA ALA A 160 23.20 2.62 4.35
C ALA A 160 24.29 1.54 4.34
N THR A 161 23.92 0.32 4.69
CA THR A 161 24.85 -0.84 4.75
C THR A 161 24.57 -1.91 3.70
N ASP A 162 23.52 -1.69 2.88
CA ASP A 162 23.01 -2.67 1.90
C ASP A 162 22.80 -4.05 2.52
N SER A 163 22.14 -4.11 3.67
CA SER A 163 21.97 -5.34 4.43
C SER A 163 20.55 -5.52 4.99
N TRP A 164 20.21 -6.78 5.24
CA TRP A 164 18.94 -7.21 5.80
C TRP A 164 19.08 -7.69 7.24
N GLY A 165 18.06 -7.41 8.06
CA GLY A 165 17.90 -7.97 9.39
C GLY A 165 16.53 -8.61 9.55
N THR A 166 16.42 -9.59 10.45
CA THR A 166 15.15 -10.23 10.84
C THR A 166 14.67 -9.64 12.16
N LEU A 167 13.37 -9.37 12.25
CA LEU A 167 12.71 -8.79 13.41
C LEU A 167 11.62 -9.76 13.94
N PRO A 168 11.09 -9.53 15.15
CA PRO A 168 9.96 -10.31 15.66
C PRO A 168 8.85 -10.45 14.62
N PRO A 169 8.38 -11.68 14.34
CA PRO A 169 7.43 -11.95 13.27
C PRO A 169 6.09 -11.24 13.47
N LEU A 170 5.37 -11.00 12.37
CA LEU A 170 4.02 -10.49 12.38
C LEU A 170 3.09 -11.49 13.12
N PRO A 171 2.32 -11.07 14.14
CA PRO A 171 1.53 -12.01 14.95
C PRO A 171 0.49 -12.80 14.14
N THR A 172 -0.10 -12.16 13.13
CA THR A 172 -1.07 -12.80 12.23
C THR A 172 -0.51 -12.86 10.81
N PRO A 173 -0.01 -14.02 10.33
CA PRO A 173 0.50 -14.19 8.96
C PRO A 173 -0.60 -13.88 7.93
N ARG A 174 -0.35 -12.98 6.99
CA ARG A 174 -1.35 -12.55 5.99
C ARG A 174 -0.73 -11.85 4.79
N ASP A 175 -1.45 -11.79 3.70
CA ASP A 175 -1.10 -11.06 2.48
C ASP A 175 -2.13 -9.97 2.15
N HIS A 176 -1.86 -9.13 1.13
CA HIS A 176 -2.69 -8.01 0.69
C HIS A 176 -3.10 -7.05 1.82
N LEU A 177 -2.23 -6.94 2.82
CA LEU A 177 -2.32 -6.05 3.97
C LEU A 177 -1.75 -4.68 3.59
N THR A 178 -2.03 -3.68 4.42
CA THR A 178 -1.34 -2.39 4.33
C THR A 178 -0.43 -2.15 5.53
N ALA A 179 0.63 -1.37 5.32
CA ALA A 179 1.52 -0.92 6.38
C ALA A 179 1.85 0.56 6.24
N THR A 180 1.87 1.27 7.36
CA THR A 180 2.25 2.68 7.40
C THR A 180 3.01 3.01 8.68
N GLU A 181 3.95 3.94 8.57
CA GLU A 181 4.61 4.50 9.75
C GLU A 181 3.70 5.55 10.38
N ALA A 182 3.52 5.48 11.69
CA ALA A 182 2.85 6.50 12.46
C ALA A 182 3.50 6.61 13.85
N ASN A 183 3.94 7.82 14.21
CA ASN A 183 4.53 8.12 15.52
C ASN A 183 5.72 7.21 15.92
N GLY A 184 6.55 6.83 14.96
CA GLY A 184 7.73 5.99 15.15
C GLY A 184 7.44 4.49 15.25
N LYS A 185 6.21 4.05 14.96
CA LYS A 185 5.78 2.65 14.94
C LYS A 185 5.31 2.22 13.55
N LEU A 186 5.44 0.93 13.27
CA LEU A 186 4.88 0.30 12.08
C LEU A 186 3.46 -0.19 12.39
N PHE A 187 2.45 0.39 11.78
CA PHE A 187 1.07 -0.12 11.83
C PHE A 187 0.81 -1.01 10.64
N VAL A 188 0.17 -2.15 10.90
CA VAL A 188 -0.14 -3.19 9.91
C VAL A 188 -1.62 -3.55 10.04
N ILE A 189 -2.40 -3.29 8.99
CA ILE A 189 -3.86 -3.32 9.07
C ILE A 189 -4.45 -4.18 7.94
N GLY A 190 -5.56 -4.89 8.24
CA GLY A 190 -6.31 -5.71 7.31
C GLY A 190 -5.50 -6.82 6.66
N GLY A 191 -5.84 -7.17 5.44
CA GLY A 191 -5.24 -8.28 4.70
C GLY A 191 -6.12 -9.53 4.71
N ARG A 192 -5.57 -10.66 4.24
CA ARG A 192 -6.30 -11.94 4.12
C ARG A 192 -5.40 -13.13 4.46
N ILE A 193 -6.02 -14.23 4.84
CA ILE A 193 -5.36 -15.54 5.00
C ILE A 193 -5.69 -16.46 3.83
N ASP A 194 -4.91 -17.54 3.72
CA ASP A 194 -5.07 -18.58 2.69
C ASP A 194 -4.94 -18.06 1.25
N VAL A 195 -4.32 -16.87 1.06
CA VAL A 195 -4.24 -16.18 -0.24
C VAL A 195 -5.62 -16.04 -0.89
N ASN A 196 -6.66 -15.86 -0.08
CA ASN A 196 -8.06 -15.92 -0.49
C ASN A 196 -8.83 -14.68 -0.01
N TYR A 197 -9.36 -13.87 -0.93
CA TYR A 197 -10.13 -12.65 -0.64
C TYR A 197 -11.52 -12.91 0.00
N HIS A 198 -11.95 -14.17 0.15
CA HIS A 198 -13.08 -14.52 1.00
C HIS A 198 -12.71 -14.62 2.48
N ASN A 199 -11.41 -14.72 2.81
CA ASN A 199 -10.88 -14.86 4.16
C ASN A 199 -10.21 -13.56 4.63
N ASN A 200 -10.92 -12.44 4.49
CA ASN A 200 -10.45 -11.12 4.88
C ASN A 200 -10.36 -10.95 6.39
N LEU A 201 -9.36 -10.20 6.83
CA LEU A 201 -9.09 -9.88 8.22
C LEU A 201 -9.37 -8.42 8.53
N ASN A 202 -9.73 -8.17 9.79
CA ASN A 202 -9.85 -6.84 10.38
C ASN A 202 -8.71 -6.54 11.37
N SER A 203 -7.64 -7.29 11.33
CA SER A 203 -6.49 -7.13 12.24
C SER A 203 -5.89 -5.74 12.13
N ASN A 204 -5.57 -5.14 13.28
CA ASN A 204 -4.84 -3.89 13.41
C ASN A 204 -3.75 -4.07 14.46
N GLU A 205 -2.50 -4.16 14.02
CA GLU A 205 -1.35 -4.47 14.85
C GLU A 205 -0.26 -3.44 14.63
N SER A 206 0.48 -3.07 15.68
CA SER A 206 1.65 -2.20 15.53
C SER A 206 2.89 -2.82 16.13
N TYR A 207 4.03 -2.57 15.47
CA TYR A 207 5.37 -2.91 15.96
C TYR A 207 6.08 -1.66 16.44
N ASP A 208 6.59 -1.70 17.68
CA ASP A 208 7.44 -0.66 18.23
C ASP A 208 8.91 -1.08 18.14
N PRO A 209 9.72 -0.43 17.28
CA PRO A 209 11.12 -0.79 17.08
C PRO A 209 12.01 -0.49 18.30
N LYS A 210 11.58 0.36 19.23
CA LYS A 210 12.35 0.70 20.45
C LYS A 210 12.36 -0.47 21.42
N ILE A 211 11.22 -1.14 21.60
CA ILE A 211 11.05 -2.26 22.52
C ILE A 211 10.95 -3.61 21.82
N LYS A 212 10.96 -3.61 20.48
CA LYS A 212 10.88 -4.81 19.61
C LYS A 212 9.67 -5.68 19.90
N LYS A 213 8.50 -5.06 20.09
CA LYS A 213 7.23 -5.77 20.43
C LYS A 213 6.09 -5.34 19.54
N TRP A 214 5.22 -6.30 19.26
CA TRP A 214 3.92 -6.10 18.63
C TRP A 214 2.85 -5.81 19.67
N THR A 215 1.88 -4.99 19.31
CA THR A 215 0.69 -4.64 20.09
C THR A 215 -0.54 -4.72 19.20
N GLN A 216 -1.60 -5.34 19.67
CA GLN A 216 -2.90 -5.39 19.02
C GLN A 216 -3.71 -4.14 19.37
N HIS A 217 -4.49 -3.63 18.42
CA HIS A 217 -5.34 -2.45 18.56
C HIS A 217 -6.80 -2.74 18.20
N SER A 218 -7.68 -1.74 18.37
CA SER A 218 -9.05 -1.82 17.91
C SER A 218 -9.11 -2.25 16.45
N PRO A 219 -9.86 -3.32 16.13
CA PRO A 219 -9.89 -3.89 14.79
C PRO A 219 -10.48 -2.92 13.76
N LEU A 220 -10.06 -3.07 12.50
CA LEU A 220 -10.64 -2.39 11.35
C LEU A 220 -12.14 -2.70 11.28
N PRO A 221 -13.04 -1.70 11.18
CA PRO A 221 -14.49 -1.95 11.22
C PRO A 221 -14.96 -2.88 10.11
N THR A 222 -14.44 -2.73 8.89
CA THR A 222 -14.78 -3.57 7.73
C THR A 222 -13.60 -4.44 7.35
N ALA A 223 -13.68 -5.75 7.57
CA ALA A 223 -12.64 -6.70 7.19
C ALA A 223 -12.42 -6.71 5.67
N ARG A 224 -11.20 -6.43 5.20
CA ARG A 224 -10.88 -6.35 3.78
C ARG A 224 -9.38 -6.45 3.49
N SER A 225 -9.06 -6.85 2.26
CA SER A 225 -7.70 -6.96 1.73
C SER A 225 -7.53 -6.17 0.43
N GLY A 226 -6.31 -6.11 -0.12
CA GLY A 226 -6.04 -5.28 -1.29
C GLY A 226 -6.20 -3.78 -1.02
N ILE A 227 -6.06 -3.41 0.25
CA ILE A 227 -6.23 -2.06 0.81
C ILE A 227 -4.94 -1.27 0.77
N THR A 228 -5.06 0.03 1.01
CA THR A 228 -3.92 0.90 1.20
C THR A 228 -4.09 1.83 2.40
N SER A 229 -3.01 2.41 2.90
CA SER A 229 -3.09 3.39 3.99
C SER A 229 -2.05 4.49 3.90
N GLN A 230 -2.39 5.65 4.52
CA GLN A 230 -1.48 6.77 4.71
C GLN A 230 -1.72 7.41 6.08
N PHE A 231 -0.63 7.82 6.75
CA PHE A 231 -0.73 8.59 7.98
C PHE A 231 -0.77 10.09 7.68
N LEU A 232 -1.85 10.75 8.12
CA LEU A 232 -2.04 12.19 7.91
C LEU A 232 -2.76 12.80 9.11
N LYS A 233 -2.21 13.89 9.68
CA LYS A 233 -2.83 14.68 10.76
C LYS A 233 -3.32 13.83 11.96
N GLY A 234 -2.53 12.81 12.37
CA GLY A 234 -2.85 11.96 13.53
C GLY A 234 -3.76 10.77 13.24
N TRP A 235 -4.18 10.58 11.99
CA TRP A 235 -5.03 9.48 11.54
C TRP A 235 -4.32 8.60 10.51
N ILE A 236 -4.51 7.29 10.62
CA ILE A 236 -4.16 6.36 9.56
C ILE A 236 -5.41 6.16 8.71
N HIS A 237 -5.42 6.75 7.52
CA HIS A 237 -6.48 6.60 6.53
C HIS A 237 -6.34 5.26 5.84
N VAL A 238 -7.33 4.37 5.98
CA VAL A 238 -7.38 3.04 5.34
C VAL A 238 -8.44 3.05 4.24
N LEU A 239 -8.01 2.83 3.01
CA LEU A 239 -8.77 3.13 1.81
C LEU A 239 -8.95 1.89 0.92
N GLY A 240 -10.17 1.74 0.38
CA GLY A 240 -10.49 0.73 -0.62
C GLY A 240 -10.38 -0.71 -0.12
N GLY A 241 -10.11 -1.61 -1.03
CA GLY A 241 -9.98 -3.05 -0.80
C GLY A 241 -10.99 -3.88 -1.56
N GLU A 242 -10.93 -5.20 -1.34
CA GLU A 242 -11.80 -6.19 -1.98
C GLU A 242 -12.30 -7.26 -1.00
N SER A 243 -13.41 -7.88 -1.37
CA SER A 243 -13.93 -9.13 -0.82
C SER A 243 -14.49 -10.01 -1.93
N GLY A 244 -15.04 -11.18 -1.58
CA GLY A 244 -15.76 -12.02 -2.53
C GLY A 244 -17.01 -11.37 -3.13
N GLU A 245 -17.52 -10.30 -2.54
CA GLU A 245 -18.73 -9.61 -2.96
C GLU A 245 -18.46 -8.37 -3.82
N GLY A 246 -17.24 -7.85 -3.80
CA GLY A 246 -16.90 -6.64 -4.56
C GLY A 246 -15.73 -5.86 -4.00
N THR A 247 -15.60 -4.61 -4.46
CA THR A 247 -14.58 -3.67 -3.99
C THR A 247 -15.20 -2.62 -3.07
N PHE A 248 -14.40 -2.12 -2.14
CA PHE A 248 -14.81 -1.20 -1.10
C PHE A 248 -14.54 0.25 -1.48
N VAL A 249 -15.49 1.14 -1.11
CA VAL A 249 -15.34 2.61 -1.17
C VAL A 249 -14.93 3.19 0.18
N GLU A 250 -14.82 2.36 1.20
CA GLU A 250 -14.58 2.75 2.58
C GLU A 250 -13.29 3.53 2.74
N ASN A 251 -13.41 4.63 3.48
CA ASN A 251 -12.33 5.45 4.01
C ASN A 251 -12.50 5.45 5.53
N GLU A 252 -11.94 4.42 6.17
CA GLU A 252 -12.01 4.20 7.62
C GLU A 252 -10.68 4.60 8.23
N ASP A 253 -10.73 5.52 9.20
CA ASP A 253 -9.55 6.17 9.70
C ASP A 253 -9.32 5.84 11.17
N TYR A 254 -8.14 5.37 11.47
CA TYR A 254 -7.70 4.98 12.79
C TYR A 254 -6.92 6.10 13.48
N ASN A 255 -7.39 6.52 14.66
CA ASN A 255 -6.68 7.46 15.51
C ASN A 255 -5.71 6.71 16.44
N THR A 256 -4.42 6.92 16.22
CA THR A 256 -3.36 6.21 16.97
C THR A 256 -3.25 6.61 18.44
N ALA A 257 -3.75 7.79 18.83
CA ALA A 257 -3.71 8.26 20.21
C ALA A 257 -4.89 7.76 21.05
N THR A 258 -6.09 7.66 20.43
CA THR A 258 -7.33 7.28 21.13
C THR A 258 -7.73 5.82 20.94
N ASN A 259 -7.05 5.09 20.04
CA ASN A 259 -7.40 3.71 19.66
C ASN A 259 -8.84 3.58 19.15
N LYS A 260 -9.31 4.57 18.36
CA LYS A 260 -10.68 4.59 17.84
C LYS A 260 -10.69 4.79 16.33
N TRP A 261 -11.73 4.25 15.69
CA TRP A 261 -12.02 4.42 14.27
C TRP A 261 -13.07 5.50 14.03
N LYS A 262 -13.01 6.14 12.86
CA LYS A 262 -13.97 7.09 12.35
C LYS A 262 -14.06 6.96 10.83
N ASN A 263 -15.25 7.17 10.27
CA ASN A 263 -15.44 7.22 8.81
C ASN A 263 -15.23 8.63 8.29
N PHE A 264 -14.46 8.72 7.22
CA PHE A 264 -14.34 9.91 6.39
C PHE A 264 -15.12 9.73 5.08
N LYS A 265 -15.10 10.76 4.22
CA LYS A 265 -15.83 10.71 2.96
C LYS A 265 -15.35 9.51 2.12
N PRO A 266 -16.26 8.60 1.72
CA PRO A 266 -15.89 7.41 0.97
C PRO A 266 -15.28 7.78 -0.38
N MET A 267 -14.48 6.86 -0.93
CA MET A 267 -13.88 6.99 -2.25
C MET A 267 -14.96 7.13 -3.33
N PRO A 268 -14.69 7.85 -4.43
CA PRO A 268 -15.64 7.98 -5.55
C PRO A 268 -15.98 6.64 -6.23
N SER A 269 -15.08 5.67 -6.13
CA SER A 269 -15.24 4.30 -6.66
C SER A 269 -14.57 3.31 -5.74
N GLY A 270 -15.17 2.13 -5.57
CA GLY A 270 -14.50 1.00 -4.93
C GLY A 270 -13.31 0.55 -5.75
N LEU A 271 -12.16 0.36 -5.10
CA LEU A 271 -10.91 -0.04 -5.76
C LEU A 271 -10.11 -0.94 -4.82
N HIS A 272 -9.39 -1.92 -5.41
CA HIS A 272 -8.33 -2.67 -4.73
C HIS A 272 -7.04 -2.67 -5.54
N GLY A 273 -5.92 -3.09 -4.94
CA GLY A 273 -4.63 -3.11 -5.62
C GLY A 273 -4.15 -1.72 -6.05
N LEU A 274 -4.49 -0.71 -5.26
CA LEU A 274 -4.23 0.70 -5.47
C LEU A 274 -2.95 1.14 -4.74
N ALA A 275 -2.32 2.22 -5.22
CA ALA A 275 -1.11 2.75 -4.61
C ALA A 275 -1.36 4.16 -4.04
N PRO A 276 -1.02 4.40 -2.76
CA PRO A 276 -1.17 5.69 -2.12
C PRO A 276 0.12 6.49 -2.16
N VAL A 277 0.00 7.82 -2.25
CA VAL A 277 1.11 8.75 -2.05
C VAL A 277 0.62 9.98 -1.28
N LEU A 278 1.33 10.35 -0.23
CA LEU A 278 1.08 11.61 0.47
C LEU A 278 1.90 12.73 -0.17
N LEU A 279 1.22 13.70 -0.77
CA LEU A 279 1.87 14.86 -1.40
C LEU A 279 1.19 16.16 -0.90
N LYS A 280 1.97 17.07 -0.30
CA LYS A 280 1.50 18.38 0.20
C LYS A 280 0.28 18.30 1.12
N GLY A 281 0.19 17.25 1.96
CA GLY A 281 -0.92 17.06 2.89
C GLY A 281 -2.22 16.53 2.25
N GLU A 282 -2.15 16.04 1.03
CA GLU A 282 -3.23 15.36 0.31
C GLU A 282 -2.83 13.90 0.00
N ILE A 283 -3.79 12.98 0.09
CA ILE A 283 -3.58 11.57 -0.22
C ILE A 283 -3.97 11.33 -1.68
N HIS A 284 -2.99 11.04 -2.51
CA HIS A 284 -3.17 10.64 -3.90
C HIS A 284 -3.38 9.13 -3.95
N ILE A 285 -4.45 8.70 -4.60
CA ILE A 285 -4.77 7.30 -4.88
C ILE A 285 -4.66 7.07 -6.38
N LEU A 286 -3.84 6.10 -6.74
CA LEU A 286 -3.43 5.88 -8.12
C LEU A 286 -3.82 4.48 -8.57
N LYS A 287 -4.53 4.43 -9.71
CA LYS A 287 -4.91 3.20 -10.40
C LYS A 287 -5.82 2.31 -9.53
N GLY A 288 -5.57 1.01 -9.46
CA GLY A 288 -6.40 0.03 -8.79
C GLY A 288 -7.41 -0.60 -9.73
N ARG A 289 -8.21 -1.53 -9.20
CA ARG A 289 -9.18 -2.32 -9.93
C ARG A 289 -10.58 -2.10 -9.34
N PRO A 290 -11.58 -1.76 -10.15
CA PRO A 290 -12.94 -1.50 -9.65
C PRO A 290 -13.76 -2.77 -9.38
N HIS A 291 -13.31 -3.94 -9.83
CA HIS A 291 -13.97 -5.22 -9.61
C HIS A 291 -12.95 -6.26 -9.15
N PRO A 292 -13.32 -7.24 -8.32
CA PRO A 292 -12.48 -8.42 -8.05
C PRO A 292 -12.16 -9.17 -9.36
N GLY A 293 -10.97 -9.76 -9.50
CA GLY A 293 -10.59 -10.53 -10.68
C GLY A 293 -9.86 -9.70 -11.76
N ASP A 294 -10.37 -9.60 -13.00
CA ASP A 294 -9.66 -9.00 -14.13
C ASP A 294 -9.91 -7.51 -14.35
N GLY A 295 -8.94 -6.83 -14.95
CA GLY A 295 -9.02 -5.42 -15.29
C GLY A 295 -8.03 -4.54 -14.54
N GLY A 296 -8.28 -3.25 -14.54
CA GLY A 296 -7.51 -2.21 -13.89
C GLY A 296 -8.15 -0.87 -14.16
N SER A 297 -7.60 0.19 -13.59
CA SER A 297 -8.02 1.55 -13.89
C SER A 297 -6.83 2.44 -14.22
N ASN A 298 -7.14 3.63 -14.70
CA ASN A 298 -6.18 4.72 -14.85
C ASN A 298 -6.52 5.91 -13.94
N TYR A 299 -7.28 5.67 -12.86
CA TYR A 299 -7.73 6.70 -11.94
C TYR A 299 -6.55 7.38 -11.23
N HIS A 300 -6.74 8.67 -10.98
CA HIS A 300 -5.89 9.47 -10.12
C HIS A 300 -6.84 10.35 -9.27
N HIS A 301 -7.20 9.84 -8.11
CA HIS A 301 -8.03 10.54 -7.14
C HIS A 301 -7.18 11.14 -6.04
N VAL A 302 -7.64 12.27 -5.49
CA VAL A 302 -6.96 12.97 -4.40
C VAL A 302 -7.96 13.24 -3.28
N PHE A 303 -7.60 12.83 -2.08
CA PHE A 303 -8.33 13.06 -0.85
C PHE A 303 -7.68 14.16 -0.02
N SER A 304 -8.50 15.11 0.44
CA SER A 304 -8.09 16.20 1.32
C SER A 304 -8.96 16.22 2.57
N THR A 305 -8.30 16.34 3.74
CA THR A 305 -8.97 16.52 5.04
C THR A 305 -9.03 18.01 5.39
N HIS A 306 -9.94 18.75 4.88
CA HIS A 306 -10.07 20.18 5.23
C HIS A 306 -10.76 20.38 6.56
#